data_888e614465661d00319d9845dec67a39
#
_entry.id   888e614465661d00319d9845dec67a39
#
_cell.length_a   1.000
_cell.length_b   1.000
_cell.length_c   1.000
_cell.angle_alpha   90.00
_cell.angle_beta   90.00
_cell.angle_gamma   90.00
#
_symmetry.space_group_name_H-M   'P 1'
#
loop_
_entity.id
_entity.type
_entity.pdbx_description
1 polymer ?
#
loop_
_entity_poly.entity_id
_entity_poly.type
_entity_poly.pdbx_seq_one_letter_code
_entity_poly.pdbx_strand_id
1 'polypeptide(L)'
;MTWTRWSRLLVYGFTTYAAIFMLWAFFAAYALARGPAPRITAWAATAIVVFLAATLIRPSSLKAAVGIGLLWSAMHLALDALYVIPAAGILAFATYNSWVNYGIVFLSVIIAFLYQYSTGKTDATVAP
;
A
#
# COMPACT_ATOMS: atom_id res chain seq x y z
N MET A 1 -7.85 -4.40 -20.83
CA MET A 1 -7.13 -4.98 -19.69
C MET A 1 -7.67 -6.38 -19.44
N THR A 2 -6.81 -7.39 -19.41
CA THR A 2 -7.24 -8.78 -19.23
C THR A 2 -7.63 -9.05 -17.77
N TRP A 3 -8.56 -9.97 -17.55
CA TRP A 3 -8.97 -10.42 -16.20
C TRP A 3 -7.77 -10.78 -15.31
N THR A 4 -6.76 -11.44 -15.87
CA THR A 4 -5.53 -11.84 -15.16
C THR A 4 -4.75 -10.63 -14.61
N ARG A 5 -4.77 -9.49 -15.27
CA ARG A 5 -4.08 -8.29 -14.81
C ARG A 5 -4.83 -7.61 -13.66
N TRP A 6 -6.16 -7.55 -13.74
CA TRP A 6 -6.99 -7.02 -12.66
C TRP A 6 -6.89 -7.89 -11.40
N SER A 7 -6.97 -9.22 -11.55
CA SER A 7 -6.84 -10.11 -10.41
C SER A 7 -5.48 -9.98 -9.71
N ARG A 8 -4.39 -9.83 -10.46
CA ARG A 8 -3.07 -9.56 -9.89
C ARG A 8 -3.03 -8.26 -9.10
N LEU A 9 -3.56 -7.16 -9.64
CA LEU A 9 -3.62 -5.89 -8.93
C LEU A 9 -4.38 -5.97 -7.61
N LEU A 10 -5.52 -6.64 -7.62
CA LEU A 10 -6.33 -6.84 -6.41
C LEU A 10 -5.64 -7.75 -5.40
N VAL A 11 -5.06 -8.86 -5.84
CA VAL A 11 -4.35 -9.79 -4.96
C VAL A 11 -3.16 -9.11 -4.30
N TYR A 12 -2.33 -8.38 -5.04
CA TYR A 12 -1.19 -7.67 -4.45
C TYR A 12 -1.63 -6.54 -3.51
N GLY A 13 -2.67 -5.78 -3.87
CA GLY A 13 -3.23 -4.75 -3.00
C GLY A 13 -3.77 -5.33 -1.69
N PHE A 14 -4.50 -6.44 -1.75
CA PHE A 14 -4.99 -7.14 -0.57
C PHE A 14 -3.85 -7.74 0.27
N THR A 15 -2.86 -8.34 -0.36
CA THR A 15 -1.71 -8.93 0.33
C THR A 15 -0.88 -7.86 1.07
N THR A 16 -0.67 -6.70 0.46
CA THR A 16 0.02 -5.58 1.13
C THR A 16 -0.76 -5.10 2.34
N TYR A 17 -2.08 -4.96 2.23
CA TYR A 17 -2.93 -4.63 3.37
C TYR A 17 -2.85 -5.68 4.48
N ALA A 18 -2.98 -6.96 4.15
CA ALA A 18 -2.92 -8.05 5.11
C ALA A 18 -1.59 -8.08 5.87
N ALA A 19 -0.47 -7.88 5.19
CA ALA A 19 0.85 -7.81 5.82
C ALA A 19 0.96 -6.66 6.82
N ILE A 20 0.46 -5.48 6.48
CA ILE A 20 0.48 -4.30 7.34
C ILE A 20 -0.48 -4.49 8.53
N PHE A 21 -1.66 -5.02 8.28
CA PHE A 21 -2.64 -5.34 9.32
C PHE A 21 -2.08 -6.37 10.33
N MET A 22 -1.40 -7.41 9.85
CA MET A 22 -0.75 -8.40 10.71
C MET A 22 0.35 -7.77 11.57
N LEU A 23 1.12 -6.83 11.05
CA LEU A 23 2.14 -6.11 11.82
C LEU A 23 1.50 -5.29 12.95
N TRP A 24 0.41 -4.59 12.67
CA TRP A 24 -0.34 -3.85 13.69
C TRP A 24 -0.98 -4.76 14.73
N ALA A 25 -1.54 -5.88 14.31
CA ALA A 25 -2.09 -6.89 15.22
C ALA A 25 -1.00 -7.45 16.14
N PHE A 26 0.21 -7.68 15.62
CA PHE A 26 1.36 -8.09 16.41
C PHE A 26 1.73 -7.03 17.45
N PHE A 27 1.86 -5.77 17.07
CA PHE A 27 2.14 -4.69 18.02
C PHE A 27 1.09 -4.58 19.12
N ALA A 28 -0.19 -4.71 18.76
CA ALA A 28 -1.28 -4.67 19.72
C ALA A 28 -1.22 -5.86 20.69
N ALA A 29 -0.99 -7.07 20.17
CA ALA A 29 -0.96 -8.30 20.98
C ALA A 29 0.17 -8.29 22.03
N TYR A 30 1.32 -7.71 21.70
CA TYR A 30 2.47 -7.62 22.61
C TYR A 30 2.58 -6.28 23.34
N ALA A 31 1.52 -5.48 23.35
CA ALA A 31 1.47 -4.15 23.98
C ALA A 31 2.59 -3.19 23.50
N LEU A 32 3.09 -3.40 22.29
CA LEU A 32 4.16 -2.59 21.68
C LEU A 32 3.61 -1.38 20.91
N ALA A 33 2.29 -1.21 20.83
CA ALA A 33 1.64 -0.16 20.03
C ALA A 33 1.69 1.25 20.67
N ARG A 34 2.55 1.46 21.67
CA ARG A 34 2.66 2.74 22.38
C ARG A 34 3.85 3.56 21.88
N GLY A 35 3.62 4.86 21.74
CA GLY A 35 4.66 5.82 21.35
C GLY A 35 4.89 5.93 19.83
N PRO A 36 5.92 6.70 19.42
CA PRO A 36 6.18 6.97 17.99
C PRO A 36 6.88 5.81 17.27
N ALA A 37 7.67 5.00 17.95
CA ALA A 37 8.46 3.94 17.34
C ALA A 37 7.63 2.90 16.56
N PRO A 38 6.51 2.36 17.07
CA PRO A 38 5.67 1.44 16.31
C PRO A 38 5.07 2.08 15.05
N ARG A 39 4.71 3.37 15.11
CA ARG A 39 4.18 4.10 13.95
C ARG A 39 5.22 4.23 12.85
N ILE A 40 6.43 4.67 13.20
CA ILE A 40 7.53 4.81 12.25
C ILE A 40 7.88 3.46 11.63
N THR A 41 7.93 2.40 12.44
CA THR A 41 8.17 1.03 11.95
C THR A 41 7.06 0.58 11.01
N ALA A 42 5.80 0.83 11.33
CA ALA A 42 4.67 0.48 10.47
C ALA A 42 4.69 1.26 9.15
N TRP A 43 5.01 2.54 9.17
CA TRP A 43 5.14 3.36 7.96
C TRP A 43 6.29 2.88 7.08
N ALA A 44 7.44 2.57 7.67
CA ALA A 44 8.58 2.01 6.94
C ALA A 44 8.24 0.64 6.33
N ALA A 45 7.60 -0.24 7.08
CA ALA A 45 7.14 -1.53 6.60
C ALA A 45 6.12 -1.39 5.46
N THR A 46 5.17 -0.47 5.60
CA THR A 46 4.21 -0.15 4.53
C THR A 46 4.93 0.29 3.25
N ALA A 47 5.87 1.22 3.37
CA ALA A 47 6.63 1.71 2.23
C ALA A 47 7.40 0.57 1.52
N ILE A 48 8.07 -0.28 2.28
CA ILE A 48 8.86 -1.41 1.76
C ILE A 48 7.95 -2.43 1.08
N VAL A 49 6.90 -2.88 1.75
CA VAL A 49 6.00 -3.93 1.25
C VAL A 49 5.28 -3.47 -0.03
N VAL A 50 4.77 -2.24 -0.03
CA VAL A 50 4.07 -1.67 -1.20
C VAL A 50 5.05 -1.42 -2.35
N PHE A 51 6.25 -0.90 -2.06
CA PHE A 51 7.30 -0.73 -3.06
C PHE A 51 7.64 -2.06 -3.74
N LEU A 52 7.90 -3.11 -2.97
CA LEU A 52 8.21 -4.44 -3.52
C LEU A 52 7.05 -4.99 -4.35
N ALA A 53 5.82 -4.90 -3.87
CA ALA A 53 4.65 -5.34 -4.61
C ALA A 53 4.49 -4.58 -5.95
N ALA A 54 4.70 -3.26 -5.93
CA ALA A 54 4.63 -2.42 -7.13
C ALA A 54 5.74 -2.76 -8.13
N THR A 55 6.95 -3.11 -7.68
CA THR A 55 8.03 -3.56 -8.57
C THR A 55 7.71 -4.89 -9.26
N LEU A 56 6.91 -5.76 -8.63
CA LEU A 56 6.44 -7.02 -9.24
C LEU A 56 5.31 -6.79 -10.26
N ILE A 57 4.48 -5.78 -10.05
CA ILE A 57 3.40 -5.41 -10.97
C ILE A 57 3.95 -4.72 -12.23
N ARG A 58 5.02 -3.94 -12.11
CA ARG A 58 5.66 -3.19 -13.19
C ARG A 58 4.69 -2.27 -13.93
N PRO A 59 4.29 -1.13 -13.34
CA PRO A 59 3.46 -0.16 -14.04
C PRO A 59 4.11 0.28 -15.37
N SER A 60 3.33 0.29 -16.44
CA SER A 60 3.85 0.60 -17.80
C SER A 60 4.06 2.10 -18.04
N SER A 61 3.46 2.95 -17.23
CA SER A 61 3.55 4.41 -17.36
C SER A 61 3.29 5.09 -16.03
N LEU A 62 3.64 6.36 -15.94
CA LEU A 62 3.32 7.17 -14.74
C LEU A 62 1.80 7.21 -14.48
N LYS A 63 0.99 7.33 -15.55
CA LYS A 63 -0.48 7.27 -15.44
C LYS A 63 -0.96 5.95 -14.85
N ALA A 64 -0.38 4.83 -15.27
CA ALA A 64 -0.68 3.51 -14.72
C ALA A 64 -0.25 3.41 -13.25
N ALA A 65 0.93 3.93 -12.89
CA ALA A 65 1.42 3.96 -11.51
C ALA A 65 0.49 4.77 -10.60
N VAL A 66 0.07 5.95 -11.04
CA VAL A 66 -0.91 6.79 -10.32
C VAL A 66 -2.24 6.03 -10.14
N GLY A 67 -2.75 5.39 -11.18
CA GLY A 67 -3.99 4.61 -11.10
C GLY A 67 -3.89 3.44 -10.11
N ILE A 68 -2.78 2.71 -10.10
CA ILE A 68 -2.52 1.62 -9.16
C ILE A 68 -2.38 2.15 -7.73
N GLY A 69 -1.65 3.24 -7.54
CA GLY A 69 -1.49 3.88 -6.23
C GLY A 69 -2.83 4.33 -5.64
N LEU A 70 -3.68 4.95 -6.45
CA LEU A 70 -5.03 5.35 -6.03
C LEU A 70 -5.91 4.13 -5.71
N LEU A 71 -5.87 3.09 -6.55
CA LEU A 71 -6.62 1.85 -6.32
C LEU A 71 -6.22 1.19 -4.99
N TRP A 72 -4.93 1.03 -4.76
CA TRP A 72 -4.44 0.39 -3.54
C TRP A 72 -4.70 1.24 -2.29
N SER A 73 -4.54 2.57 -2.37
CA SER A 73 -4.91 3.46 -1.27
C SER A 73 -6.41 3.38 -0.96
N ALA A 74 -7.27 3.34 -1.98
CA ALA A 74 -8.71 3.17 -1.80
C ALA A 74 -9.07 1.80 -1.22
N MET A 75 -8.36 0.73 -1.62
CA MET A 75 -8.53 -0.60 -1.03
C MET A 75 -8.15 -0.61 0.45
N HIS A 76 -7.00 -0.02 0.81
CA HIS A 76 -6.58 0.09 2.21
C HIS A 76 -7.61 0.89 3.04
N LEU A 77 -8.09 2.01 2.51
CA LEU A 77 -9.14 2.81 3.14
C LEU A 77 -10.41 1.99 3.36
N ALA A 78 -10.88 1.27 2.35
CA ALA A 78 -12.10 0.47 2.42
C ALA A 78 -11.96 -0.69 3.42
N LEU A 79 -10.82 -1.36 3.42
CA LEU A 79 -10.54 -2.46 4.35
C LEU A 79 -10.40 -1.96 5.79
N ASP A 80 -9.75 -0.83 6.00
CA ASP A 80 -9.71 -0.18 7.32
C ASP A 80 -11.13 0.20 7.80
N ALA A 81 -11.96 0.74 6.92
CA ALA A 81 -13.36 1.04 7.26
C ALA A 81 -14.13 -0.22 7.67
N LEU A 82 -13.90 -1.34 7.01
CA LEU A 82 -14.57 -2.61 7.32
C LEU A 82 -14.09 -3.26 8.62
N TYR A 83 -12.80 -3.16 8.93
CA TYR A 83 -12.19 -3.87 10.07
C TYR A 83 -11.90 -2.96 11.27
N VAL A 84 -11.44 -1.74 11.05
CA VAL A 84 -11.02 -0.83 12.12
C VAL A 84 -12.25 -0.15 12.76
N ILE A 85 -13.21 0.29 11.97
CA ILE A 85 -14.40 0.97 12.52
C ILE A 85 -15.20 0.05 13.46
N PRO A 86 -15.55 -1.20 13.09
CA PRO A 86 -16.23 -2.10 14.00
C PRO A 86 -15.43 -2.48 15.24
N ALA A 87 -14.10 -2.59 15.13
CA ALA A 87 -13.23 -3.02 16.21
C ALA A 87 -12.85 -1.89 17.18
N ALA A 88 -12.58 -0.69 16.68
CA ALA A 88 -11.98 0.42 17.43
C ALA A 88 -12.76 1.75 17.35
N GLY A 89 -13.81 1.80 16.54
CA GLY A 89 -14.65 2.98 16.33
C GLY A 89 -14.12 3.95 15.26
N ILE A 90 -15.00 4.87 14.84
CA ILE A 90 -14.71 5.82 13.76
C ILE A 90 -13.58 6.80 14.10
N LEU A 91 -13.39 7.12 15.37
CA LEU A 91 -12.32 8.02 15.80
C LEU A 91 -10.94 7.41 15.56
N ALA A 92 -10.78 6.10 15.77
CA ALA A 92 -9.54 5.39 15.46
C ALA A 92 -9.25 5.38 13.95
N PHE A 93 -10.28 5.21 13.12
CA PHE A 93 -10.19 5.29 11.67
C PHE A 93 -9.80 6.70 11.17
N ALA A 94 -10.33 7.74 11.79
CA ALA A 94 -10.08 9.13 11.43
C ALA A 94 -8.72 9.68 11.93
N THR A 95 -7.84 8.85 12.47
CA THR A 95 -6.55 9.29 12.99
C THR A 95 -5.60 9.75 11.88
N TYR A 96 -4.72 10.72 12.21
CA TYR A 96 -3.63 11.15 11.36
C TYR A 96 -2.77 9.98 10.84
N ASN A 97 -2.54 8.98 11.67
CA ASN A 97 -1.74 7.80 11.33
C ASN A 97 -2.30 7.02 10.13
N SER A 98 -3.61 6.83 10.08
CA SER A 98 -4.28 6.13 8.97
C SER A 98 -4.14 6.89 7.65
N TRP A 99 -4.36 8.19 7.67
CA TRP A 99 -4.28 9.04 6.46
C TRP A 99 -2.85 9.14 5.92
N VAL A 100 -1.85 9.26 6.81
CA VAL A 100 -0.43 9.20 6.41
C VAL A 100 -0.11 7.87 5.76
N ASN A 101 -0.64 6.76 6.29
CA ASN A 101 -0.40 5.43 5.73
C ASN A 101 -0.94 5.31 4.29
N TYR A 102 -2.13 5.84 4.00
CA TYR A 102 -2.67 5.85 2.63
C TYR A 102 -1.81 6.68 1.67
N GLY A 103 -1.28 7.81 2.13
CA GLY A 103 -0.31 8.60 1.37
C GLY A 103 0.99 7.83 1.08
N ILE A 104 1.49 7.07 2.04
CA ILE A 104 2.67 6.21 1.87
C ILE A 104 2.40 5.11 0.84
N VAL A 105 1.24 4.47 0.87
CA VAL A 105 0.83 3.47 -0.14
C VAL A 105 0.87 4.09 -1.53
N PHE A 106 0.24 5.24 -1.71
CA PHE A 106 0.21 5.94 -2.99
C PHE A 106 1.61 6.30 -3.50
N LEU A 107 2.41 6.96 -2.67
CA LEU A 107 3.75 7.42 -3.04
C LEU A 107 4.71 6.24 -3.32
N SER A 108 4.60 5.15 -2.58
CA SER A 108 5.46 3.97 -2.77
C SER A 108 5.31 3.35 -4.14
N VAL A 109 4.10 3.35 -4.71
CA VAL A 109 3.85 2.86 -6.08
C VAL A 109 4.52 3.78 -7.11
N ILE A 110 4.43 5.09 -6.92
CA ILE A 110 5.06 6.07 -7.81
C ILE A 110 6.58 5.96 -7.74
N ILE A 111 7.14 5.86 -6.53
CA ILE A 111 8.58 5.70 -6.32
C ILE A 111 9.08 4.39 -6.97
N ALA A 112 8.33 3.29 -6.85
CA ALA A 112 8.66 2.03 -7.50
C ALA A 112 8.70 2.17 -9.03
N PHE A 113 7.75 2.89 -9.62
CA PHE A 113 7.74 3.19 -11.05
C PHE A 113 8.97 4.02 -11.46
N LEU A 114 9.25 5.10 -10.73
CA LEU A 114 10.41 5.96 -11.02
C LEU A 114 11.74 5.19 -10.89
N TYR A 115 11.85 4.34 -9.89
CA TYR A 115 13.01 3.46 -9.72
C TYR A 115 13.19 2.52 -10.92
N GLN A 116 12.12 1.87 -11.36
CA GLN A 116 12.16 0.97 -12.52
C GLN A 116 12.47 1.72 -13.82
N TYR A 117 11.92 2.91 -13.98
CA TYR A 117 12.19 3.76 -15.12
C TYR A 117 13.67 4.18 -15.17
N SER A 118 14.22 4.62 -14.05
CA SER A 118 15.62 5.05 -13.95
C SER A 118 16.63 3.91 -14.15
N THR A 119 16.24 2.67 -13.82
CA THR A 119 17.09 1.47 -13.98
C THR A 119 16.88 0.75 -15.31
N GLY A 120 16.07 1.30 -16.23
CA GLY A 120 15.79 0.69 -17.52
C GLY A 120 14.98 -0.62 -17.45
N LYS A 121 14.35 -0.90 -16.31
CA LYS A 121 13.53 -2.10 -16.09
C LYS A 121 12.06 -1.94 -16.52
N THR A 122 11.66 -0.75 -16.90
CA THR A 122 10.40 -0.52 -17.60
C THR A 122 10.65 -0.74 -19.07
N ASP A 123 9.98 -1.72 -19.68
CA ASP A 123 9.96 -1.88 -21.12
C ASP A 123 9.31 -0.63 -21.75
N ALA A 124 10.14 0.34 -22.11
CA ALA A 124 9.72 1.52 -22.87
C ALA A 124 9.17 1.16 -24.27
N THR A 125 9.19 -0.12 -24.63
CA THR A 125 8.73 -0.65 -25.91
C THR A 125 7.24 -0.97 -25.96
N VAL A 126 6.51 -0.85 -24.85
CA VAL A 126 5.05 -1.02 -24.81
C VAL A 126 4.39 0.31 -24.45
N ALA A 127 4.74 1.36 -25.19
CA ALA A 127 3.89 2.54 -25.25
C ALA A 127 2.81 2.27 -26.31
N PRO A 128 1.52 2.44 -25.97
CA PRO A 128 0.46 2.41 -26.99
C PRO A 128 0.56 3.63 -27.89
#